data_2acc7970a6fdb4eea32aff189d467e32
#
_entry.id   2acc7970a6fdb4eea32aff189d467e32
#
_cell.length_a   1.000
_cell.length_b   1.000
_cell.length_c   1.000
_cell.angle_alpha   90.00
_cell.angle_beta   90.00
_cell.angle_gamma   90.00
#
_symmetry.space_group_name_H-M   'P 1'
#
loop_
_entity.id
_entity.type
_entity.pdbx_description
1 polymer ?
#
loop_
_entity_poly.entity_id
_entity_poly.type
_entity_poly.pdbx_seq_one_letter_code
_entity_poly.pdbx_strand_id
1 'polypeptide(L)'
;MPVILVALAVAALVLISGLNVLREYERAVVFRLGRLTPYRGPGVTFIFPIIERMVRIDLRTVTLEIPAQDVITHDNVSVKVSAVLYFRVVDPSRAVVEIENYLFATLQLAQTTLRSVGGQTELDELLAQREKLNARIQEIVDAQTEPWGIKVVLVELKNIDLPQDMQRAIAAQAEAERERRAKVIAAEGEFQAAQKLADAADIMGRHPISVQLRYLQTLKEIAAERNSTTLFPIPIDILETFMNFRRAPADPQSGGNPPKSQT
;
A
#
# COMPACT_ATOMS: atom_id res chain seq x y z
N MET A 1 -0.02 -35.46 -70.57
CA MET A 1 -0.95 -34.48 -70.03
C MET A 1 -1.27 -34.70 -68.53
N PRO A 2 -1.64 -35.90 -68.00
CA PRO A 2 -2.02 -36.03 -66.58
C PRO A 2 -0.88 -35.80 -65.61
N VAL A 3 0.35 -36.17 -65.96
CA VAL A 3 1.56 -35.98 -65.08
C VAL A 3 1.89 -34.51 -64.86
N ILE A 4 1.73 -33.67 -65.85
CA ILE A 4 1.97 -32.22 -65.75
C ILE A 4 0.91 -31.56 -64.86
N LEU A 5 -0.36 -32.00 -65.01
CA LEU A 5 -1.42 -31.50 -64.14
C LEU A 5 -1.23 -31.87 -62.66
N VAL A 6 -0.80 -33.08 -62.39
CA VAL A 6 -0.48 -33.57 -61.00
C VAL A 6 0.70 -32.77 -60.45
N ALA A 7 1.77 -32.58 -61.21
CA ALA A 7 2.94 -31.82 -60.80
C ALA A 7 2.55 -30.35 -60.49
N LEU A 8 1.72 -29.71 -61.29
CA LEU A 8 1.23 -28.35 -61.11
C LEU A 8 0.33 -28.23 -59.88
N ALA A 9 -0.53 -29.23 -59.64
CA ALA A 9 -1.37 -29.33 -58.44
C ALA A 9 -0.52 -29.46 -57.15
N VAL A 10 0.50 -30.30 -57.17
CA VAL A 10 1.41 -30.45 -56.02
C VAL A 10 2.23 -29.19 -55.79
N ALA A 11 2.70 -28.52 -56.85
CA ALA A 11 3.39 -27.23 -56.71
C ALA A 11 2.50 -26.15 -56.13
N ALA A 12 1.27 -26.06 -56.59
CA ALA A 12 0.28 -25.12 -56.04
C ALA A 12 -0.03 -25.39 -54.57
N LEU A 13 -0.16 -26.66 -54.17
CA LEU A 13 -0.41 -27.09 -52.79
C LEU A 13 0.76 -26.74 -51.87
N VAL A 14 2.02 -26.90 -52.30
CA VAL A 14 3.22 -26.51 -51.58
C VAL A 14 3.30 -24.99 -51.44
N LEU A 15 2.96 -24.23 -52.47
CA LEU A 15 2.92 -22.77 -52.43
C LEU A 15 1.89 -22.24 -51.44
N ILE A 16 0.67 -22.80 -51.46
CA ILE A 16 -0.39 -22.41 -50.55
C ILE A 16 -0.02 -22.78 -49.10
N SER A 17 0.58 -23.95 -48.87
CA SER A 17 1.01 -24.40 -47.56
C SER A 17 2.14 -23.54 -46.95
N GLY A 18 2.95 -22.90 -47.80
CA GLY A 18 4.04 -22.02 -47.37
C GLY A 18 3.59 -20.61 -46.94
N LEU A 19 2.36 -20.22 -47.28
CA LEU A 19 1.83 -18.89 -46.91
C LEU A 19 1.44 -18.86 -45.44
N ASN A 20 2.11 -18.03 -44.65
CA ASN A 20 1.81 -17.81 -43.24
C ASN A 20 1.57 -16.31 -42.99
N VAL A 21 0.48 -16.00 -42.28
CA VAL A 21 0.18 -14.64 -41.84
C VAL A 21 0.58 -14.48 -40.39
N LEU A 22 1.44 -13.52 -40.12
CA LEU A 22 1.91 -13.16 -38.79
C LEU A 22 1.18 -11.90 -38.35
N ARG A 23 0.74 -11.92 -37.08
CA ARG A 23 0.10 -10.74 -36.47
C ARG A 23 1.15 -9.71 -36.07
N GLU A 24 0.72 -8.48 -35.82
CA GLU A 24 1.61 -7.34 -35.46
C GLU A 24 2.49 -7.67 -34.25
N TYR A 25 1.98 -8.39 -33.29
CA TYR A 25 2.68 -8.79 -32.06
C TYR A 25 3.41 -10.14 -32.17
N GLU A 26 3.40 -10.79 -33.33
CA GLU A 26 4.10 -12.07 -33.56
C GLU A 26 5.36 -11.84 -34.40
N ARG A 27 6.39 -12.60 -34.11
CA ARG A 27 7.61 -12.70 -34.92
C ARG A 27 7.87 -14.15 -35.28
N ALA A 28 8.28 -14.38 -36.50
CA ALA A 28 8.67 -15.70 -36.96
C ALA A 28 10.18 -15.86 -36.92
N VAL A 29 10.67 -16.73 -36.07
CA VAL A 29 12.05 -17.21 -36.10
C VAL A 29 12.13 -18.36 -37.08
N VAL A 30 12.89 -18.20 -38.15
CA VAL A 30 12.96 -19.15 -39.26
C VAL A 30 14.29 -19.84 -39.25
N PHE A 31 14.26 -21.19 -39.31
CA PHE A 31 15.43 -22.04 -39.46
C PHE A 31 15.42 -22.64 -40.87
N ARG A 32 16.45 -22.33 -41.67
CA ARG A 32 16.65 -22.88 -42.99
C ARG A 32 17.73 -23.95 -42.94
N LEU A 33 17.36 -25.20 -43.22
CA LEU A 33 18.27 -26.35 -43.12
C LEU A 33 19.03 -26.41 -41.78
N GLY A 34 18.34 -26.07 -40.68
CA GLY A 34 18.93 -26.05 -39.34
C GLY A 34 19.74 -24.79 -38.98
N ARG A 35 19.95 -23.87 -39.92
CA ARG A 35 20.62 -22.59 -39.62
C ARG A 35 19.62 -21.48 -39.36
N LEU A 36 19.86 -20.71 -38.31
CA LEU A 36 19.07 -19.54 -38.00
C LEU A 36 19.15 -18.51 -39.13
N THR A 37 18.00 -17.99 -39.55
CA THR A 37 17.91 -16.83 -40.46
C THR A 37 17.32 -15.65 -39.70
N PRO A 38 17.50 -14.40 -40.19
CA PRO A 38 16.87 -13.26 -39.54
C PRO A 38 15.37 -13.49 -39.36
N TYR A 39 14.84 -13.09 -38.20
CA TYR A 39 13.41 -13.23 -37.94
C TYR A 39 12.57 -12.38 -38.91
N ARG A 40 11.39 -12.86 -39.26
CA ARG A 40 10.46 -12.17 -40.14
C ARG A 40 9.42 -11.40 -39.34
N GLY A 41 9.14 -10.16 -39.82
CA GLY A 41 8.17 -9.25 -39.22
C GLY A 41 6.71 -9.67 -39.48
N PRO A 42 5.76 -8.84 -39.02
CA PRO A 42 4.33 -9.06 -39.24
C PRO A 42 3.96 -8.97 -40.73
N GLY A 43 2.83 -9.57 -41.07
CA GLY A 43 2.29 -9.61 -42.42
C GLY A 43 2.38 -11.00 -43.06
N VAL A 44 2.28 -11.03 -44.40
CA VAL A 44 2.33 -12.26 -45.17
C VAL A 44 3.78 -12.70 -45.33
N THR A 45 4.08 -13.90 -44.82
CA THR A 45 5.43 -14.50 -44.89
C THR A 45 5.34 -15.82 -45.60
N PHE A 46 6.20 -16.03 -46.59
CA PHE A 46 6.31 -17.30 -47.31
C PHE A 46 7.42 -18.14 -46.70
N ILE A 47 7.11 -19.40 -46.31
CA ILE A 47 8.04 -20.36 -45.72
C ILE A 47 8.00 -21.62 -46.56
N PHE A 48 9.20 -22.12 -46.97
CA PHE A 48 9.31 -23.38 -47.71
C PHE A 48 9.11 -24.55 -46.77
N PRO A 49 7.98 -25.31 -46.85
CA PRO A 49 7.62 -26.28 -45.80
C PRO A 49 8.62 -27.43 -45.62
N ILE A 50 9.45 -27.70 -46.64
CA ILE A 50 10.44 -28.82 -46.63
C ILE A 50 11.80 -28.35 -46.10
N ILE A 51 12.14 -27.08 -46.36
CA ILE A 51 13.53 -26.56 -46.13
C ILE A 51 13.55 -25.68 -44.89
N GLU A 52 12.44 -24.95 -44.61
CA GLU A 52 12.34 -23.99 -43.54
C GLU A 52 11.37 -24.47 -42.44
N ARG A 53 11.80 -24.27 -41.20
CA ARG A 53 10.95 -24.44 -40.01
C ARG A 53 10.75 -23.07 -39.34
N MET A 54 9.54 -22.80 -38.88
CA MET A 54 9.20 -21.56 -38.23
C MET A 54 8.77 -21.80 -36.80
N VAL A 55 9.30 -20.97 -35.87
CA VAL A 55 8.81 -20.85 -34.49
C VAL A 55 8.19 -19.46 -34.35
N ARG A 56 6.94 -19.40 -33.91
CA ARG A 56 6.24 -18.13 -33.65
C ARG A 56 6.49 -17.72 -32.20
N ILE A 57 6.86 -16.46 -32.00
CA ILE A 57 7.08 -15.86 -30.70
C ILE A 57 6.18 -14.65 -30.57
N ASP A 58 5.46 -14.56 -29.46
CA ASP A 58 4.64 -13.42 -29.08
C ASP A 58 5.50 -12.39 -28.33
N LEU A 59 5.39 -11.11 -28.72
CA LEU A 59 6.15 -9.99 -28.12
C LEU A 59 5.39 -9.29 -27.00
N ARG A 60 4.14 -9.67 -26.76
CA ARG A 60 3.34 -9.06 -25.71
C ARG A 60 3.89 -9.43 -24.34
N THR A 61 3.57 -8.61 -23.36
CA THR A 61 3.90 -8.90 -21.97
C THR A 61 3.10 -10.12 -21.50
N VAL A 62 3.83 -11.09 -21.00
CA VAL A 62 3.28 -12.33 -20.41
C VAL A 62 3.36 -12.23 -18.91
N THR A 63 2.30 -12.63 -18.23
CA THR A 63 2.24 -12.76 -16.77
C THR A 63 2.57 -14.19 -16.38
N LEU A 64 3.53 -14.35 -15.49
CA LEU A 64 3.96 -15.64 -14.98
C LEU A 64 3.79 -15.65 -13.46
N GLU A 65 2.97 -16.57 -12.97
CA GLU A 65 2.78 -16.74 -11.53
C GLU A 65 3.88 -17.63 -10.95
N ILE A 66 4.57 -17.10 -9.94
CA ILE A 66 5.57 -17.82 -9.16
C ILE A 66 4.84 -18.45 -7.97
N PRO A 67 4.72 -19.78 -7.91
CA PRO A 67 4.05 -20.48 -6.83
C PRO A 67 4.74 -20.22 -5.49
N ALA A 68 3.99 -20.38 -4.41
CA ALA A 68 4.49 -20.17 -3.06
C ALA A 68 5.77 -21.01 -2.80
N GLN A 69 6.82 -20.32 -2.38
CA GLN A 69 8.11 -20.90 -2.03
C GLN A 69 8.30 -20.84 -0.51
N ASP A 70 8.74 -21.93 0.09
CA ASP A 70 9.19 -21.94 1.48
C ASP A 70 10.55 -21.25 1.55
N VAL A 71 10.64 -20.18 2.30
CA VAL A 71 11.83 -19.35 2.49
C VAL A 71 12.10 -19.22 3.97
N ILE A 72 13.36 -19.39 4.39
CA ILE A 72 13.80 -19.07 5.75
C ILE A 72 14.48 -17.71 5.67
N THR A 73 13.94 -16.71 6.33
CA THR A 73 14.48 -15.34 6.37
C THR A 73 15.79 -15.27 7.15
N HIS A 74 16.49 -14.14 7.05
CA HIS A 74 17.77 -13.91 7.76
C HIS A 74 17.63 -14.04 9.29
N ASP A 75 16.48 -13.67 9.83
CA ASP A 75 16.09 -13.81 11.25
C ASP A 75 15.53 -15.18 11.62
N ASN A 76 15.77 -16.20 10.75
CA ASN A 76 15.42 -17.61 10.97
C ASN A 76 13.91 -17.90 11.09
N VAL A 77 13.07 -17.10 10.43
CA VAL A 77 11.64 -17.34 10.35
C VAL A 77 11.29 -18.03 9.04
N SER A 78 10.53 -19.13 9.10
CA SER A 78 10.05 -19.83 7.91
C SER A 78 8.77 -19.16 7.41
N VAL A 79 8.78 -18.66 6.17
CA VAL A 79 7.65 -18.00 5.51
C VAL A 79 7.38 -18.60 4.15
N LYS A 80 6.13 -18.54 3.68
CA LYS A 80 5.78 -18.87 2.30
C LYS A 80 5.57 -17.59 1.52
N VAL A 81 6.34 -17.43 0.45
CA VAL A 81 6.30 -16.24 -0.39
C VAL A 81 5.91 -16.63 -1.81
N SER A 82 4.89 -15.98 -2.36
CA SER A 82 4.51 -16.07 -3.76
C SER A 82 4.65 -14.72 -4.45
N ALA A 83 4.88 -14.74 -5.76
CA ALA A 83 5.07 -13.53 -6.55
C ALA A 83 4.47 -13.68 -7.94
N VAL A 84 4.39 -12.57 -8.65
CA VAL A 84 3.99 -12.51 -10.06
C VAL A 84 5.08 -11.77 -10.81
N LEU A 85 5.47 -12.32 -11.96
CA LEU A 85 6.48 -11.76 -12.84
C LEU A 85 5.86 -11.40 -14.17
N TYR A 86 6.12 -10.18 -14.63
CA TYR A 86 5.72 -9.68 -15.93
C TYR A 86 6.96 -9.53 -16.82
N PHE A 87 6.97 -10.21 -17.93
CA PHE A 87 8.09 -10.15 -18.87
C PHE A 87 7.60 -10.12 -20.31
N ARG A 88 8.48 -9.74 -21.22
CA ARG A 88 8.25 -9.79 -22.67
C ARG A 88 9.51 -10.22 -23.38
N VAL A 89 9.34 -10.82 -24.55
CA VAL A 89 10.46 -11.14 -25.44
C VAL A 89 10.82 -9.89 -26.23
N VAL A 90 12.10 -9.51 -26.20
CA VAL A 90 12.66 -8.38 -26.95
C VAL A 90 13.40 -8.91 -28.21
N ASP A 91 14.17 -9.97 -28.05
CA ASP A 91 14.86 -10.64 -29.15
C ASP A 91 14.33 -12.06 -29.34
N PRO A 92 13.43 -12.28 -30.30
CA PRO A 92 12.86 -13.59 -30.57
C PRO A 92 13.90 -14.64 -30.98
N SER A 93 14.98 -14.21 -31.65
CA SER A 93 16.03 -15.13 -32.12
C SER A 93 16.79 -15.73 -30.93
N ARG A 94 17.19 -14.91 -29.97
CA ARG A 94 17.86 -15.37 -28.75
C ARG A 94 16.92 -16.24 -27.91
N ALA A 95 15.66 -15.87 -27.78
CA ALA A 95 14.68 -16.62 -26.99
C ALA A 95 14.44 -18.06 -27.50
N VAL A 96 14.75 -18.34 -28.75
CA VAL A 96 14.59 -19.67 -29.34
C VAL A 96 15.91 -20.45 -29.41
N VAL A 97 17.05 -19.76 -29.56
CA VAL A 97 18.37 -20.40 -29.77
C VAL A 97 19.08 -20.64 -28.46
N GLU A 98 19.05 -19.67 -27.54
CA GLU A 98 19.82 -19.73 -26.30
C GLU A 98 19.17 -20.63 -25.25
N ILE A 99 17.86 -20.86 -25.37
CA ILE A 99 17.12 -21.62 -24.37
C ILE A 99 15.97 -22.42 -25.00
N GLU A 100 15.79 -23.66 -24.58
CA GLU A 100 14.79 -24.57 -25.13
C GLU A 100 13.36 -24.09 -24.77
N ASN A 101 13.15 -23.76 -23.49
CA ASN A 101 11.85 -23.28 -22.99
C ASN A 101 12.04 -22.07 -22.07
N TYR A 102 11.95 -20.90 -22.68
CA TYR A 102 12.17 -19.65 -21.97
C TYR A 102 11.12 -19.38 -20.86
N LEU A 103 9.88 -19.86 -21.03
CA LEU A 103 8.83 -19.73 -20.00
C LEU A 103 9.21 -20.49 -18.74
N PHE A 104 9.56 -21.78 -18.91
CA PHE A 104 9.93 -22.65 -17.80
C PHE A 104 11.20 -22.17 -17.12
N ALA A 105 12.22 -21.80 -17.89
CA ALA A 105 13.50 -21.38 -17.35
C ALA A 105 13.36 -20.04 -16.60
N THR A 106 12.61 -19.08 -17.13
CA THR A 106 12.33 -17.82 -16.43
C THR A 106 11.59 -18.07 -15.12
N LEU A 107 10.65 -19.02 -15.09
CA LEU A 107 9.94 -19.40 -13.87
C LEU A 107 10.91 -19.98 -12.82
N GLN A 108 11.75 -20.94 -13.21
CA GLN A 108 12.72 -21.56 -12.30
C GLN A 108 13.75 -20.55 -11.77
N LEU A 109 14.19 -19.65 -12.63
CA LEU A 109 15.09 -18.57 -12.26
C LEU A 109 14.44 -17.64 -11.25
N ALA A 110 13.21 -17.22 -11.50
CA ALA A 110 12.46 -16.36 -10.60
C ALA A 110 12.20 -17.00 -9.23
N GLN A 111 11.88 -18.32 -9.21
CA GLN A 111 11.72 -19.08 -7.95
C GLN A 111 13.00 -19.12 -7.13
N THR A 112 14.13 -19.41 -7.77
CA THR A 112 15.43 -19.48 -7.08
C THR A 112 15.89 -18.11 -6.61
N THR A 113 15.67 -17.07 -7.40
CA THR A 113 15.99 -15.70 -7.02
C THR A 113 15.11 -15.23 -5.85
N LEU A 114 13.80 -15.51 -5.90
CA LEU A 114 12.86 -15.21 -4.82
C LEU A 114 13.31 -15.84 -3.50
N ARG A 115 13.68 -17.12 -3.54
CA ARG A 115 14.20 -17.84 -2.36
C ARG A 115 15.51 -17.24 -1.87
N SER A 116 16.43 -16.90 -2.76
CA SER A 116 17.72 -16.30 -2.41
C SER A 116 17.58 -14.92 -1.77
N VAL A 117 16.80 -14.04 -2.40
CA VAL A 117 16.57 -12.68 -1.88
C VAL A 117 15.79 -12.74 -0.58
N GLY A 118 14.73 -13.55 -0.50
CA GLY A 118 13.95 -13.72 0.73
C GLY A 118 14.78 -14.29 1.89
N GLY A 119 15.73 -15.20 1.60
CA GLY A 119 16.64 -15.75 2.63
C GLY A 119 17.71 -14.76 3.13
N GLN A 120 17.98 -13.68 2.39
CA GLN A 120 18.93 -12.64 2.78
C GLN A 120 18.25 -11.46 3.50
N THR A 121 16.93 -11.43 3.54
CA THR A 121 16.13 -10.32 4.04
C THR A 121 15.51 -10.68 5.39
N GLU A 122 15.38 -9.71 6.28
CA GLU A 122 14.64 -9.86 7.54
C GLU A 122 13.13 -9.84 7.30
N LEU A 123 12.37 -10.47 8.20
CA LEU A 123 10.91 -10.55 8.10
C LEU A 123 10.26 -9.15 8.07
N ASP A 124 10.74 -8.24 8.89
CA ASP A 124 10.20 -6.88 8.96
C ASP A 124 10.43 -6.12 7.63
N GLU A 125 11.58 -6.31 6.98
CA GLU A 125 11.86 -5.72 5.67
C GLU A 125 10.97 -6.34 4.58
N LEU A 126 10.76 -7.67 4.62
CA LEU A 126 9.85 -8.38 3.73
C LEU A 126 8.41 -7.87 3.80
N LEU A 127 7.95 -7.49 4.98
CA LEU A 127 6.59 -7.00 5.19
C LEU A 127 6.45 -5.50 4.91
N ALA A 128 7.44 -4.68 5.30
CA ALA A 128 7.36 -3.23 5.27
C ALA A 128 7.94 -2.60 3.98
N GLN A 129 8.95 -3.23 3.33
CA GLN A 129 9.68 -2.65 2.21
C GLN A 129 9.54 -3.48 0.91
N ARG A 130 8.32 -3.90 0.60
CA ARG A 130 8.03 -4.76 -0.57
C ARG A 130 8.53 -4.17 -1.89
N GLU A 131 8.39 -2.86 -2.09
CA GLU A 131 8.81 -2.18 -3.32
C GLU A 131 10.32 -2.31 -3.58
N LYS A 132 11.13 -2.17 -2.54
CA LYS A 132 12.58 -2.33 -2.63
C LYS A 132 12.97 -3.76 -2.98
N LEU A 133 12.27 -4.74 -2.42
CA LEU A 133 12.49 -6.15 -2.71
C LEU A 133 12.05 -6.52 -4.13
N ASN A 134 10.90 -6.02 -4.56
CA ASN A 134 10.40 -6.17 -5.91
C ASN A 134 11.43 -5.68 -6.94
N ALA A 135 11.97 -4.46 -6.72
CA ALA A 135 13.00 -3.89 -7.58
C ALA A 135 14.29 -4.73 -7.58
N ARG A 136 14.74 -5.22 -6.42
CA ARG A 136 15.95 -6.05 -6.31
C ARG A 136 15.78 -7.39 -7.03
N ILE A 137 14.64 -8.06 -6.86
CA ILE A 137 14.35 -9.32 -7.56
C ILE A 137 14.26 -9.07 -9.07
N GLN A 138 13.57 -8.00 -9.48
CA GLN A 138 13.47 -7.61 -10.89
C GLN A 138 14.83 -7.40 -11.51
N GLU A 139 15.73 -6.64 -10.87
CA GLU A 139 17.08 -6.37 -11.37
C GLU A 139 17.89 -7.66 -11.56
N ILE A 140 17.87 -8.56 -10.59
CA ILE A 140 18.60 -9.82 -10.67
C ILE A 140 18.06 -10.72 -11.78
N VAL A 141 16.71 -10.87 -11.85
CA VAL A 141 16.09 -11.74 -12.87
C VAL A 141 16.28 -11.15 -14.25
N ASP A 142 16.12 -9.83 -14.43
CA ASP A 142 16.30 -9.12 -15.69
C ASP A 142 17.74 -9.29 -16.23
N ALA A 143 18.75 -9.09 -15.37
CA ALA A 143 20.15 -9.28 -15.75
C ALA A 143 20.45 -10.71 -16.19
N GLN A 144 19.83 -11.73 -15.59
CA GLN A 144 20.04 -13.14 -15.93
C GLN A 144 19.23 -13.58 -17.15
N THR A 145 18.12 -12.91 -17.48
CA THR A 145 17.30 -13.22 -18.66
C THR A 145 17.66 -12.41 -19.90
N GLU A 146 18.44 -11.34 -19.75
CA GLU A 146 18.90 -10.49 -20.86
C GLU A 146 19.64 -11.28 -21.95
N PRO A 147 20.56 -12.24 -21.66
CA PRO A 147 21.21 -13.07 -22.68
C PRO A 147 20.21 -13.87 -23.51
N TRP A 148 19.07 -14.25 -22.96
CA TRP A 148 18.01 -14.97 -23.66
C TRP A 148 17.08 -14.07 -24.48
N GLY A 149 17.36 -12.75 -24.53
CA GLY A 149 16.52 -11.79 -25.22
C GLY A 149 15.17 -11.52 -24.57
N ILE A 150 15.07 -11.72 -23.27
CA ILE A 150 13.88 -11.52 -22.46
C ILE A 150 14.08 -10.28 -21.58
N LYS A 151 13.06 -9.46 -21.48
CA LYS A 151 13.03 -8.29 -20.61
C LYS A 151 11.99 -8.46 -19.52
N VAL A 152 12.43 -8.44 -18.28
CA VAL A 152 11.54 -8.41 -17.11
C VAL A 152 11.05 -6.99 -16.90
N VAL A 153 9.73 -6.81 -16.98
CA VAL A 153 9.09 -5.50 -16.86
C VAL A 153 8.84 -5.16 -15.39
N LEU A 154 8.33 -6.14 -14.64
CA LEU A 154 7.94 -5.94 -13.25
C LEU A 154 7.93 -7.29 -12.52
N VAL A 155 8.30 -7.26 -11.25
CA VAL A 155 8.09 -8.36 -10.30
C VAL A 155 7.34 -7.82 -9.11
N GLU A 156 6.29 -8.52 -8.68
CA GLU A 156 5.49 -8.14 -7.53
C GLU A 156 5.32 -9.32 -6.57
N LEU A 157 5.63 -9.10 -5.31
CA LEU A 157 5.31 -10.05 -4.23
C LEU A 157 3.79 -10.05 -4.00
N LYS A 158 3.17 -11.24 -4.13
CA LYS A 158 1.72 -11.41 -4.01
C LYS A 158 1.32 -11.65 -2.56
N ASN A 159 1.73 -12.78 -1.99
CA ASN A 159 1.39 -13.18 -0.63
C ASN A 159 2.66 -13.55 0.14
N ILE A 160 2.66 -13.22 1.43
CA ILE A 160 3.66 -13.66 2.40
C ILE A 160 2.88 -14.31 3.54
N ASP A 161 2.90 -15.64 3.57
CA ASP A 161 2.18 -16.42 4.55
C ASP A 161 3.12 -16.77 5.71
N LEU A 162 2.74 -16.36 6.91
CA LEU A 162 3.47 -16.58 8.16
C LEU A 162 2.88 -17.78 8.91
N PRO A 163 3.67 -18.50 9.72
CA PRO A 163 3.15 -19.47 10.67
C PRO A 163 2.13 -18.84 11.63
N GLN A 164 1.10 -19.61 12.01
CA GLN A 164 -0.01 -19.08 12.83
C GLN A 164 0.44 -18.49 14.17
N ASP A 165 1.45 -19.07 14.79
CA ASP A 165 1.97 -18.58 16.07
C ASP A 165 2.65 -17.23 15.92
N MET A 166 3.39 -17.03 14.82
CA MET A 166 4.01 -15.75 14.48
C MET A 166 2.96 -14.70 14.13
N GLN A 167 1.91 -15.06 13.37
CA GLN A 167 0.80 -14.14 13.08
C GLN A 167 0.15 -13.62 14.37
N ARG A 168 -0.06 -14.51 15.36
CA ARG A 168 -0.61 -14.12 16.67
C ARG A 168 0.35 -13.21 17.45
N ALA A 169 1.64 -13.51 17.43
CA ALA A 169 2.64 -12.67 18.09
C ALA A 169 2.72 -11.27 17.49
N ILE A 170 2.77 -11.17 16.16
CA ILE A 170 2.77 -9.88 15.45
C ILE A 170 1.47 -9.11 15.68
N ALA A 171 0.32 -9.79 15.68
CA ALA A 171 -0.97 -9.16 15.97
C ALA A 171 -1.01 -8.59 17.40
N ALA A 172 -0.55 -9.35 18.39
CA ALA A 172 -0.47 -8.88 19.78
C ALA A 172 0.51 -7.71 19.94
N GLN A 173 1.66 -7.75 19.27
CA GLN A 173 2.62 -6.64 19.26
C GLN A 173 2.02 -5.39 18.61
N ALA A 174 1.35 -5.53 17.47
CA ALA A 174 0.69 -4.43 16.78
C ALA A 174 -0.44 -3.82 17.62
N GLU A 175 -1.20 -4.63 18.35
CA GLU A 175 -2.24 -4.16 19.25
C GLU A 175 -1.64 -3.37 20.43
N ALA A 176 -0.60 -3.90 21.07
CA ALA A 176 0.09 -3.22 22.16
C ALA A 176 0.69 -1.87 21.71
N GLU A 177 1.29 -1.82 20.51
CA GLU A 177 1.84 -0.58 19.97
C GLU A 177 0.73 0.44 19.61
N ARG A 178 -0.41 -0.03 19.09
CA ARG A 178 -1.58 0.85 18.85
C ARG A 178 -2.14 1.39 20.16
N GLU A 179 -2.24 0.55 21.18
CA GLU A 179 -2.70 0.98 22.51
C GLU A 179 -1.73 1.99 23.13
N ARG A 180 -0.41 1.75 23.04
CA ARG A 180 0.61 2.70 23.47
C ARG A 180 0.48 4.04 22.77
N ARG A 181 0.34 4.04 21.44
CA ARG A 181 0.15 5.27 20.65
C ARG A 181 -1.15 5.99 21.01
N ALA A 182 -2.24 5.25 21.18
CA ALA A 182 -3.52 5.83 21.59
C ALA A 182 -3.42 6.53 22.94
N LYS A 183 -2.74 5.91 23.93
CA LYS A 183 -2.51 6.53 25.26
C LYS A 183 -1.66 7.80 25.14
N VAL A 184 -0.60 7.81 24.31
CA VAL A 184 0.22 9.01 24.10
C VAL A 184 -0.58 10.13 23.44
N ILE A 185 -1.36 9.81 22.40
CA ILE A 185 -2.22 10.79 21.71
C ILE A 185 -3.30 11.33 22.66
N ALA A 186 -3.92 10.46 23.48
CA ALA A 186 -4.90 10.90 24.47
C ALA A 186 -4.27 11.83 25.51
N ALA A 187 -3.14 11.46 26.09
CA ALA A 187 -2.42 12.31 27.05
C ALA A 187 -1.98 13.67 26.45
N GLU A 188 -1.51 13.66 25.22
CA GLU A 188 -1.15 14.91 24.50
C GLU A 188 -2.39 15.75 24.25
N GLY A 189 -3.52 15.12 23.86
CA GLY A 189 -4.80 15.79 23.68
C GLY A 189 -5.35 16.40 24.97
N GLU A 190 -5.23 15.67 26.09
CA GLU A 190 -5.61 16.18 27.42
C GLU A 190 -4.71 17.37 27.85
N PHE A 191 -3.42 17.27 27.61
CA PHE A 191 -2.49 18.36 27.92
C PHE A 191 -2.81 19.62 27.11
N GLN A 192 -3.05 19.47 25.79
CA GLN A 192 -3.41 20.61 24.93
C GLN A 192 -4.79 21.18 25.31
N ALA A 193 -5.74 20.32 25.67
CA ALA A 193 -7.05 20.78 26.15
C ALA A 193 -6.93 21.53 27.48
N ALA A 194 -6.16 21.00 28.44
CA ALA A 194 -5.93 21.65 29.71
C ALA A 194 -5.26 23.03 29.53
N GLN A 195 -4.27 23.13 28.64
CA GLN A 195 -3.63 24.41 28.33
C GLN A 195 -4.63 25.42 27.75
N LYS A 196 -5.46 24.98 26.78
CA LYS A 196 -6.50 25.82 26.18
C LYS A 196 -7.57 26.25 27.18
N LEU A 197 -7.93 25.38 28.13
CA LEU A 197 -8.86 25.73 29.20
C LEU A 197 -8.23 26.70 30.17
N ALA A 198 -6.95 26.58 30.53
CA ALA A 198 -6.22 27.51 31.37
C ALA A 198 -6.16 28.91 30.70
N ASP A 199 -5.77 28.98 29.42
CA ASP A 199 -5.73 30.19 28.63
C ASP A 199 -7.12 30.86 28.57
N ALA A 200 -8.18 30.07 28.38
CA ALA A 200 -9.56 30.57 28.37
C ALA A 200 -10.00 31.09 29.75
N ALA A 201 -9.61 30.40 30.82
CA ALA A 201 -9.89 30.83 32.19
C ALA A 201 -9.19 32.14 32.54
N ASP A 202 -7.94 32.33 32.12
CA ASP A 202 -7.19 33.57 32.28
C ASP A 202 -7.87 34.75 31.56
N ILE A 203 -8.34 34.54 30.35
CA ILE A 203 -9.08 35.56 29.57
C ILE A 203 -10.41 35.88 30.24
N MET A 204 -11.16 34.89 30.68
CA MET A 204 -12.46 35.07 31.32
C MET A 204 -12.33 35.69 32.72
N GLY A 205 -11.25 35.37 33.46
CA GLY A 205 -10.99 35.93 34.79
C GLY A 205 -10.75 37.44 34.80
N ARG A 206 -10.26 38.00 33.68
CA ARG A 206 -10.10 39.44 33.49
C ARG A 206 -11.43 40.20 33.29
N HIS A 207 -12.49 39.47 32.93
CA HIS A 207 -13.81 40.02 32.64
C HIS A 207 -14.91 39.22 33.40
N PRO A 208 -15.30 39.63 34.62
CA PRO A 208 -16.25 38.88 35.47
C PRO A 208 -17.60 38.60 34.79
N ILE A 209 -18.05 39.48 33.92
CA ILE A 209 -19.30 39.30 33.14
C ILE A 209 -19.20 38.06 32.20
N SER A 210 -18.00 37.75 31.70
CA SER A 210 -17.78 36.63 30.80
C SER A 210 -18.04 35.28 31.50
N VAL A 211 -17.72 35.15 32.77
CA VAL A 211 -17.99 33.96 33.58
C VAL A 211 -19.50 33.74 33.72
N GLN A 212 -20.27 34.81 33.98
CA GLN A 212 -21.72 34.74 34.07
C GLN A 212 -22.39 34.33 32.77
N LEU A 213 -21.93 34.91 31.63
CA LEU A 213 -22.39 34.55 30.31
C LEU A 213 -22.10 33.09 29.98
N ARG A 214 -20.88 32.61 30.31
CA ARG A 214 -20.51 31.22 30.10
C ARG A 214 -21.36 30.27 30.95
N TYR A 215 -21.63 30.63 32.20
CA TYR A 215 -22.51 29.85 33.05
C TYR A 215 -23.93 29.75 32.45
N LEU A 216 -24.52 30.86 31.98
CA LEU A 216 -25.81 30.86 31.31
C LEU A 216 -25.82 30.06 30.00
N GLN A 217 -24.73 30.08 29.27
CA GLN A 217 -24.56 29.25 28.04
C GLN A 217 -24.55 27.79 28.37
N THR A 218 -23.77 27.37 29.38
CA THR A 218 -23.71 25.97 29.82
C THR A 218 -25.05 25.48 30.32
N LEU A 219 -25.79 26.34 31.06
CA LEU A 219 -27.16 26.03 31.47
C LEU A 219 -28.11 25.81 30.29
N LYS A 220 -27.98 26.61 29.22
CA LYS A 220 -28.78 26.49 27.99
C LYS A 220 -28.42 25.16 27.28
N GLU A 221 -27.15 24.77 27.22
CA GLU A 221 -26.69 23.52 26.63
C GLU A 221 -27.24 22.31 27.38
N ILE A 222 -27.15 22.31 28.72
CA ILE A 222 -27.72 21.25 29.56
C ILE A 222 -29.23 21.15 29.44
N ALA A 223 -29.92 22.30 29.38
CA ALA A 223 -31.38 22.33 29.24
C ALA A 223 -31.89 21.91 27.86
N ALA A 224 -31.03 21.93 26.81
CA ALA A 224 -31.37 21.49 25.46
C ALA A 224 -31.37 19.96 25.30
N GLU A 225 -30.67 19.21 26.15
CA GLU A 225 -30.75 17.75 26.20
C GLU A 225 -32.03 17.32 26.92
N ARG A 226 -32.79 16.42 26.28
CA ARG A 226 -34.10 15.92 26.78
C ARG A 226 -33.99 15.08 28.05
N ASN A 227 -33.44 15.63 29.12
CA ASN A 227 -33.31 14.95 30.39
C ASN A 227 -34.38 15.49 31.37
N SER A 228 -35.18 14.59 31.93
CA SER A 228 -36.29 14.90 32.86
C SER A 228 -35.83 15.29 34.25
N THR A 229 -34.54 15.28 34.56
CA THR A 229 -34.00 15.63 35.88
C THR A 229 -32.69 16.39 35.70
N THR A 230 -32.72 17.70 36.00
CA THR A 230 -31.52 18.55 35.92
C THR A 230 -31.07 18.88 37.35
N LEU A 231 -29.90 18.35 37.74
CA LEU A 231 -29.23 18.69 38.98
C LEU A 231 -28.40 19.97 38.72
N PHE A 232 -28.76 21.07 39.37
CA PHE A 232 -28.04 22.32 39.32
C PHE A 232 -27.09 22.46 40.52
N PRO A 233 -25.79 22.31 40.38
CA PRO A 233 -24.84 22.79 41.38
C PRO A 233 -24.75 24.31 41.28
N ILE A 234 -25.42 25.00 42.19
CA ILE A 234 -25.30 26.47 42.32
C ILE A 234 -24.02 26.73 43.15
N PRO A 235 -22.99 27.40 42.58
CA PRO A 235 -21.86 27.85 43.37
C PRO A 235 -22.30 28.78 44.48
N ILE A 236 -21.89 28.49 45.70
CA ILE A 236 -22.31 29.24 46.94
C ILE A 236 -21.92 30.71 46.81
N ASP A 237 -20.85 31.04 46.12
CA ASP A 237 -20.38 32.41 45.89
C ASP A 237 -21.38 33.30 45.14
N ILE A 238 -22.24 32.73 44.30
CA ILE A 238 -23.31 33.47 43.61
C ILE A 238 -24.44 33.80 44.59
N LEU A 239 -24.73 32.91 45.52
CA LEU A 239 -25.71 33.12 46.58
C LEU A 239 -25.24 34.22 47.57
N GLU A 240 -23.97 34.26 47.92
CA GLU A 240 -23.41 35.31 48.76
C GLU A 240 -23.51 36.69 48.11
N THR A 241 -23.26 36.80 46.82
CA THR A 241 -23.42 38.06 46.09
C THR A 241 -24.88 38.54 46.08
N PHE A 242 -25.85 37.64 45.94
CA PHE A 242 -27.27 37.94 46.03
C PHE A 242 -27.74 38.31 47.45
N MET A 243 -27.19 37.64 48.47
CA MET A 243 -27.54 37.94 49.87
C MET A 243 -26.93 39.26 50.33
N ASN A 244 -25.74 39.62 49.86
CA ASN A 244 -25.09 40.91 50.15
C ASN A 244 -25.79 42.09 49.48
N PHE A 245 -26.45 41.88 48.33
CA PHE A 245 -27.28 42.96 47.70
C PHE A 245 -28.52 43.29 48.50
N ARG A 246 -29.00 42.44 49.41
CA ARG A 246 -30.15 42.65 50.31
C ARG A 246 -29.75 43.30 51.62
N ARG A 247 -28.47 43.45 51.92
CA ARG A 247 -27.93 44.23 53.04
C ARG A 247 -27.35 45.55 52.55
N ALA A 248 -28.21 46.38 51.95
CA ALA A 248 -27.88 47.80 51.84
C ALA A 248 -27.81 48.38 53.24
N PRO A 249 -26.77 49.14 53.60
CA PRO A 249 -26.64 49.70 54.92
C PRO A 249 -27.81 50.78 55.08
N ALA A 250 -28.60 50.58 56.12
CA ALA A 250 -29.48 51.62 56.60
C ALA A 250 -28.60 52.76 57.14
N ASP A 251 -28.80 53.91 56.63
CA ASP A 251 -28.23 55.18 57.05
C ASP A 251 -28.46 55.42 58.57
N PRO A 252 -27.41 55.71 59.35
CA PRO A 252 -27.62 56.24 60.70
C PRO A 252 -27.57 57.77 60.64
N GLN A 253 -28.74 58.38 60.47
CA GLN A 253 -28.87 59.79 60.82
C GLN A 253 -29.23 59.94 62.28
N SER A 254 -28.61 60.97 62.84
CA SER A 254 -28.99 61.87 63.91
C SER A 254 -28.83 61.44 65.37
N GLY A 255 -28.14 62.24 66.02
CA GLY A 255 -28.47 62.52 67.39
C GLY A 255 -27.30 62.78 68.35
N GLY A 256 -26.97 64.04 68.48
CA GLY A 256 -26.68 64.56 69.84
C GLY A 256 -25.22 64.79 70.25
N ASN A 257 -24.88 66.01 70.06
CA ASN A 257 -23.87 66.77 70.83
C ASN A 257 -24.48 67.16 72.21
N PRO A 258 -23.78 67.78 73.17
CA PRO A 258 -22.40 67.75 73.75
C PRO A 258 -22.47 67.70 75.29
N PRO A 259 -21.66 68.44 76.14
CA PRO A 259 -20.31 68.91 76.13
C PRO A 259 -19.53 68.66 77.44
N LYS A 260 -18.24 69.16 77.45
CA LYS A 260 -17.42 69.66 78.59
C LYS A 260 -16.98 68.59 79.65
N SER A 261 -15.82 68.63 80.23
CA SER A 261 -14.85 69.66 80.61
C SER A 261 -13.63 69.01 81.20
N GLN A 262 -12.51 69.75 81.05
CA GLN A 262 -11.48 69.99 82.01
C GLN A 262 -10.92 68.76 82.86
N THR A 263 -9.73 68.40 82.77
CA THR A 263 -8.49 69.01 83.27
C THR A 263 -7.30 68.42 82.61
#